data_70736c6c9c90ac3fe556e6d44a037c9f
#
_entry.id   70736c6c9c90ac3fe556e6d44a037c9f
#
_cell.length_a   1.000
_cell.length_b   1.000
_cell.length_c   1.000
_cell.angle_alpha   90.00
_cell.angle_beta   90.00
_cell.angle_gamma   90.00
#
_symmetry.space_group_name_H-M   'P 1'
#
loop_
_entity.id
_entity.type
_entity.pdbx_description
1 polymer ?
#
loop_
_entity_poly.entity_id
_entity_poly.type
_entity_poly.pdbx_seq_one_letter_code
_entity_poly.pdbx_strand_id
1 'polypeptide(L)'
;MAFSYEECRASVLAFAEEAPKLLSRHAETAALGLQVSRLDLPSALTTRFTVAVIGQMRAGKSTLINALIGRRLAPVGVTETTATLNWFRHGVGETCDAFRVRWKDGSDEALSLDRVEEWLGLAENARRTRGLDFFADTPFLLAANLVDTPGTRSVIESHGKTLQAFLAEELETETLRQGGRADAVVYVVNPVAREADADLLALFGEKTRLPGASAYNSIVVMQKWEALGQPKLGQPGPGLDPVLEAERMCDRIRSQLEGKVAEVIPASGMLALAVAEAPAALWEGLSHLAAASSQAGLTSLLLSQETFTGDAEGLPLSREERSALLDQAPTPAWPTVRLALRLARIRGIADGGALRRAVYEASGVGRLRHTIEVRFLSLAGLIQAGTALRKAREPCRSALTLLSQEVRECEELRHDGAAALKTLQPAATRDPSLAPVLGYVRRSLVRSDNEAVRLAETRAALDRLLEREERTFRLLDADLECLRRLEVLVEADEIGEAEAAELRRLFGQGGPSIAERLRLTLDTSAEDTARVAAERHGAWAARRFRSGGVLRIVCEHAVDRLDAILDRVEGVDA
;
A
#
# COMPACT_ATOMS: atom_id res chain seq x y z
N MET A 1 -27.35 4.06 4.20
CA MET A 1 -26.39 5.08 4.67
C MET A 1 -25.35 5.33 3.60
N ALA A 2 -25.41 6.51 2.97
CA ALA A 2 -24.36 6.95 2.07
C ALA A 2 -23.19 7.48 2.89
N PHE A 3 -22.16 6.68 3.08
CA PHE A 3 -20.96 7.17 3.75
C PHE A 3 -20.17 8.06 2.80
N SER A 4 -20.18 9.37 3.10
CA SER A 4 -19.12 10.23 2.61
C SER A 4 -17.81 9.90 3.33
N TYR A 5 -16.66 10.28 2.77
CA TYR A 5 -15.38 10.18 3.50
C TYR A 5 -15.45 10.84 4.89
N GLU A 6 -16.15 11.97 4.99
CA GLU A 6 -16.33 12.69 6.25
C GLU A 6 -17.11 11.86 7.29
N GLU A 7 -18.06 11.04 6.85
CA GLU A 7 -18.77 10.12 7.74
C GLU A 7 -17.94 8.92 8.12
N CYS A 8 -17.18 8.35 7.17
CA CYS A 8 -16.18 7.33 7.50
C CYS A 8 -15.18 7.87 8.51
N ARG A 9 -14.73 9.10 8.31
CA ARG A 9 -13.82 9.78 9.23
C ARG A 9 -14.47 10.00 10.59
N ALA A 10 -15.69 10.53 10.61
CA ALA A 10 -16.44 10.74 11.85
C ALA A 10 -16.69 9.41 12.59
N SER A 11 -17.03 8.35 11.86
CA SER A 11 -17.22 7.01 12.40
C SER A 11 -15.92 6.45 13.02
N VAL A 12 -14.77 6.57 12.31
CA VAL A 12 -13.47 6.17 12.85
C VAL A 12 -13.10 6.98 14.10
N LEU A 13 -13.38 8.29 14.12
CA LEU A 13 -13.11 9.13 15.27
C LEU A 13 -13.99 8.77 16.47
N ALA A 14 -15.29 8.54 16.23
CA ALA A 14 -16.21 8.07 17.27
C ALA A 14 -15.79 6.70 17.83
N PHE A 15 -15.40 5.77 16.95
CA PHE A 15 -14.88 4.49 17.37
C PHE A 15 -13.61 4.62 18.21
N ALA A 16 -12.67 5.49 17.81
CA ALA A 16 -11.44 5.76 18.54
C ALA A 16 -11.69 6.28 19.96
N GLU A 17 -12.79 7.00 20.16
CA GLU A 17 -13.18 7.52 21.47
C GLU A 17 -13.98 6.51 22.30
N GLU A 18 -14.96 5.83 21.68
CA GLU A 18 -15.90 4.93 22.37
C GLU A 18 -15.28 3.60 22.74
N ALA A 19 -14.53 2.95 21.85
CA ALA A 19 -13.99 1.62 22.08
C ALA A 19 -13.04 1.52 23.29
N PRO A 20 -12.03 2.41 23.46
CA PRO A 20 -11.18 2.39 24.65
C PRO A 20 -11.95 2.63 25.95
N LYS A 21 -12.97 3.51 25.93
CA LYS A 21 -13.81 3.79 27.11
C LYS A 21 -14.62 2.57 27.52
N LEU A 22 -15.19 1.84 26.56
CA LEU A 22 -15.91 0.60 26.82
C LEU A 22 -14.97 -0.48 27.38
N LEU A 23 -13.80 -0.66 26.77
CA LEU A 23 -12.83 -1.67 27.14
C LEU A 23 -12.16 -1.40 28.51
N SER A 24 -12.02 -0.14 28.89
CA SER A 24 -11.45 0.24 30.20
C SER A 24 -12.38 0.04 31.39
N ARG A 25 -13.65 -0.32 31.17
CA ARG A 25 -14.63 -0.54 32.24
C ARG A 25 -14.32 -1.81 33.06
N HIS A 26 -13.60 -2.76 32.48
CA HIS A 26 -13.26 -4.04 33.10
C HIS A 26 -11.75 -4.28 33.05
N ALA A 27 -11.18 -4.83 34.10
CA ALA A 27 -9.74 -5.07 34.23
C ALA A 27 -9.22 -6.02 33.14
N GLU A 28 -10.01 -7.03 32.78
CA GLU A 28 -9.71 -8.08 31.82
C GLU A 28 -9.53 -7.52 30.39
N THR A 29 -10.27 -6.47 30.05
CA THR A 29 -10.23 -5.83 28.72
C THR A 29 -9.44 -4.52 28.67
N ALA A 30 -9.00 -4.00 29.82
CA ALA A 30 -8.32 -2.69 29.89
C ALA A 30 -7.03 -2.64 29.04
N ALA A 31 -6.26 -3.73 29.00
CA ALA A 31 -5.06 -3.81 28.17
C ALA A 31 -5.38 -3.70 26.67
N LEU A 32 -6.49 -4.28 26.21
CA LEU A 32 -6.98 -4.17 24.83
C LEU A 32 -7.46 -2.76 24.53
N GLY A 33 -8.11 -2.09 25.49
CA GLY A 33 -8.48 -0.68 25.38
C GLY A 33 -7.25 0.22 25.19
N LEU A 34 -6.17 -0.05 25.91
CA LEU A 34 -4.90 0.64 25.73
C LEU A 34 -4.27 0.37 24.36
N GLN A 35 -4.39 -0.85 23.83
CA GLN A 35 -3.94 -1.15 22.46
C GLN A 35 -4.71 -0.33 21.43
N VAL A 36 -6.04 -0.24 21.52
CA VAL A 36 -6.85 0.59 20.62
C VAL A 36 -6.45 2.06 20.72
N SER A 37 -6.25 2.59 21.93
CA SER A 37 -5.81 3.98 22.15
C SER A 37 -4.45 4.25 21.50
N ARG A 38 -3.52 3.30 21.57
CA ARG A 38 -2.17 3.43 20.98
C ARG A 38 -2.16 3.43 19.45
N LEU A 39 -3.22 2.99 18.80
CA LEU A 39 -3.33 3.06 17.34
C LEU A 39 -3.44 4.50 16.83
N ASP A 40 -3.76 5.45 17.71
CA ASP A 40 -3.90 6.88 17.38
C ASP A 40 -4.65 7.09 16.05
N LEU A 41 -5.86 6.53 15.99
CA LEU A 41 -6.68 6.55 14.78
C LEU A 41 -6.93 7.96 14.22
N PRO A 42 -7.10 9.01 15.05
CA PRO A 42 -7.22 10.39 14.57
C PRO A 42 -6.00 10.84 13.77
N SER A 43 -4.80 10.66 14.31
CA SER A 43 -3.55 11.03 13.62
C SER A 43 -3.35 10.21 12.34
N ALA A 44 -3.76 8.93 12.35
CA ALA A 44 -3.69 8.07 11.17
C ALA A 44 -4.51 8.59 9.97
N LEU A 45 -5.58 9.36 10.22
CA LEU A 45 -6.43 9.96 9.16
C LEU A 45 -5.93 11.33 8.68
N THR A 46 -5.00 11.94 9.39
CA THR A 46 -4.47 13.29 9.07
C THR A 46 -3.04 13.26 8.59
N THR A 47 -2.35 12.13 8.71
CA THR A 47 -0.97 11.97 8.25
C THR A 47 -0.90 11.88 6.73
N ARG A 48 0.25 12.33 6.17
CA ARG A 48 0.52 12.20 4.74
C ARG A 48 0.53 10.74 4.35
N PHE A 49 -0.12 10.43 3.23
CA PHE A 49 -0.17 9.07 2.67
C PHE A 49 1.23 8.47 2.53
N THR A 50 1.40 7.24 2.93
CA THR A 50 2.70 6.58 2.96
C THR A 50 2.69 5.31 2.12
N VAL A 51 3.63 5.21 1.18
CA VAL A 51 3.83 4.05 0.32
C VAL A 51 5.09 3.30 0.77
N ALA A 52 4.94 2.05 1.21
CA ALA A 52 6.06 1.17 1.52
C ALA A 52 6.53 0.43 0.26
N VAL A 53 7.84 0.42 0.03
CA VAL A 53 8.48 -0.34 -1.05
C VAL A 53 9.15 -1.57 -0.47
N ILE A 54 8.65 -2.75 -0.86
CA ILE A 54 9.08 -4.05 -0.32
C ILE A 54 9.63 -4.92 -1.44
N GLY A 55 10.60 -5.74 -1.13
CA GLY A 55 11.15 -6.71 -2.09
C GLY A 55 12.43 -7.31 -1.59
N GLN A 56 12.91 -8.30 -2.31
CA GLN A 56 14.16 -8.96 -1.99
C GLN A 56 15.34 -8.00 -2.05
N MET A 57 16.42 -8.44 -1.43
CA MET A 57 17.71 -7.80 -1.57
C MET A 57 18.12 -7.72 -3.04
N ARG A 58 18.70 -6.58 -3.45
CA ARG A 58 19.10 -6.30 -4.85
C ARG A 58 17.97 -6.34 -5.87
N ALA A 59 16.70 -6.32 -5.45
CA ALA A 59 15.57 -6.25 -6.38
C ALA A 59 15.46 -4.89 -7.10
N GLY A 60 16.14 -3.85 -6.63
CA GLY A 60 16.13 -2.51 -7.22
C GLY A 60 15.21 -1.52 -6.48
N LYS A 61 14.83 -1.78 -5.22
CA LYS A 61 13.95 -0.92 -4.42
C LYS A 61 14.44 0.52 -4.34
N SER A 62 15.65 0.75 -3.86
CA SER A 62 16.22 2.11 -3.70
C SER A 62 16.37 2.83 -5.04
N THR A 63 16.68 2.11 -6.12
CA THR A 63 16.71 2.67 -7.49
C THR A 63 15.31 3.09 -7.95
N LEU A 64 14.27 2.29 -7.64
CA LEU A 64 12.88 2.63 -7.94
C LEU A 64 12.42 3.85 -7.14
N ILE A 65 12.77 3.92 -5.86
CA ILE A 65 12.47 5.05 -4.98
C ILE A 65 13.10 6.33 -5.55
N ASN A 66 14.38 6.30 -5.92
CA ASN A 66 15.05 7.43 -6.56
C ASN A 66 14.35 7.88 -7.85
N ALA A 67 13.91 6.92 -8.67
CA ALA A 67 13.18 7.22 -9.89
C ALA A 67 11.78 7.80 -9.61
N LEU A 68 11.07 7.33 -8.59
CA LEU A 68 9.79 7.91 -8.16
C LEU A 68 9.95 9.32 -7.59
N ILE A 69 11.00 9.57 -6.83
CA ILE A 69 11.33 10.90 -6.31
C ILE A 69 11.79 11.84 -7.44
N GLY A 70 12.46 11.30 -8.47
CA GLY A 70 13.03 12.04 -9.60
C GLY A 70 14.46 12.54 -9.35
N ARG A 71 15.11 12.07 -8.29
CA ARG A 71 16.51 12.39 -7.94
C ARG A 71 17.13 11.27 -7.09
N ARG A 72 18.47 11.19 -7.06
CA ARG A 72 19.20 10.25 -6.20
C ARG A 72 19.18 10.73 -4.76
N LEU A 73 18.34 10.12 -3.95
CA LEU A 73 18.19 10.40 -2.51
C LEU A 73 18.40 9.12 -1.69
N ALA A 74 17.82 8.00 -2.14
CA ALA A 74 18.04 6.70 -1.52
C ALA A 74 19.44 6.17 -1.85
N PRO A 75 20.22 5.75 -0.86
CA PRO A 75 21.54 5.15 -1.07
C PRO A 75 21.41 3.86 -1.88
N VAL A 76 22.23 3.72 -2.92
CA VAL A 76 22.24 2.54 -3.80
C VAL A 76 23.57 1.81 -3.64
N GLY A 77 23.54 0.49 -3.47
CA GLY A 77 24.76 -0.33 -3.44
C GLY A 77 25.49 -0.37 -2.09
N VAL A 78 24.95 0.23 -1.04
CA VAL A 78 25.52 0.15 0.31
C VAL A 78 25.34 -1.28 0.84
N THR A 79 26.43 -1.81 1.38
CA THR A 79 26.49 -3.17 1.91
C THR A 79 25.47 -3.41 3.03
N GLU A 80 24.93 -4.58 3.05
CA GLU A 80 23.77 -5.18 3.73
C GLU A 80 23.74 -5.10 5.28
N THR A 81 24.46 -4.19 5.88
CA THR A 81 24.62 -4.15 7.34
C THR A 81 23.51 -3.40 8.08
N THR A 82 22.63 -2.71 7.36
CA THR A 82 21.54 -1.94 7.97
C THR A 82 20.18 -2.52 7.62
N ALA A 83 19.65 -3.35 8.50
CA ALA A 83 18.23 -3.70 8.50
C ALA A 83 17.41 -2.53 9.07
N THR A 84 17.50 -1.34 8.46
CA THR A 84 16.84 -0.12 8.91
C THR A 84 15.76 0.30 7.93
N LEU A 85 14.70 0.93 8.44
CA LEU A 85 13.70 1.60 7.62
C LEU A 85 14.20 2.97 7.22
N ASN A 86 14.22 3.24 5.91
CA ASN A 86 14.58 4.55 5.37
C ASN A 86 13.33 5.27 4.90
N TRP A 87 13.06 6.42 5.49
CA TRP A 87 11.92 7.26 5.17
C TRP A 87 12.32 8.37 4.22
N PHE A 88 11.49 8.64 3.22
CA PHE A 88 11.65 9.75 2.30
C PHE A 88 10.44 10.66 2.45
N ARG A 89 10.68 11.89 2.87
CA ARG A 89 9.66 12.86 3.26
C ARG A 89 9.86 14.18 2.52
N HIS A 90 8.79 14.93 2.37
CA HIS A 90 8.90 16.28 1.87
C HIS A 90 9.59 17.19 2.89
N GLY A 91 10.59 17.94 2.44
CA GLY A 91 11.31 18.95 3.22
C GLY A 91 11.33 20.28 2.49
N VAL A 92 11.24 21.37 3.24
CA VAL A 92 11.34 22.75 2.71
C VAL A 92 12.35 23.56 3.52
N GLY A 93 12.95 24.56 2.91
CA GLY A 93 13.90 25.45 3.58
C GLY A 93 15.11 24.67 4.12
N GLU A 94 15.48 24.90 5.37
CA GLU A 94 16.63 24.28 6.04
C GLU A 94 16.52 22.75 6.19
N THR A 95 15.32 22.17 6.07
CA THR A 95 15.12 20.73 6.11
C THR A 95 15.27 20.08 4.73
N CYS A 96 15.37 20.87 3.67
CA CYS A 96 15.58 20.34 2.32
C CYS A 96 17.01 19.85 2.16
N ASP A 97 17.19 18.74 1.44
CA ASP A 97 18.51 18.14 1.18
C ASP A 97 19.31 17.77 2.44
N ALA A 98 18.58 17.38 3.48
CA ALA A 98 19.10 16.84 4.73
C ALA A 98 18.67 15.39 4.93
N PHE A 99 19.40 14.67 5.78
CA PHE A 99 18.93 13.44 6.37
C PHE A 99 19.04 13.48 7.88
N ARG A 100 18.10 12.78 8.54
CA ARG A 100 18.07 12.64 9.99
C ARG A 100 18.35 11.20 10.35
N VAL A 101 19.33 10.98 11.22
CA VAL A 101 19.63 9.68 11.81
C VAL A 101 18.78 9.52 13.06
N ARG A 102 18.03 8.43 13.14
CA ARG A 102 17.34 8.01 14.35
C ARG A 102 18.17 6.92 15.03
N TRP A 103 18.68 7.22 16.18
CA TRP A 103 19.50 6.30 16.94
C TRP A 103 18.67 5.31 17.78
N LYS A 104 19.24 4.15 18.10
CA LYS A 104 18.58 3.13 18.94
C LYS A 104 18.35 3.59 20.39
N ASP A 105 19.13 4.54 20.87
CA ASP A 105 18.98 5.17 22.18
C ASP A 105 17.84 6.18 22.27
N GLY A 106 17.18 6.46 21.14
CA GLY A 106 16.06 7.38 21.03
C GLY A 106 16.44 8.82 20.71
N SER A 107 17.72 9.13 20.54
CA SER A 107 18.19 10.43 20.06
C SER A 107 18.10 10.54 18.54
N ASP A 108 18.03 11.77 18.04
CA ASP A 108 18.00 12.09 16.61
C ASP A 108 19.13 13.07 16.29
N GLU A 109 19.77 12.89 15.12
CA GLU A 109 20.82 13.76 14.61
C GLU A 109 20.52 14.16 13.16
N ALA A 110 20.57 15.46 12.85
CA ALA A 110 20.38 15.96 11.48
C ALA A 110 21.76 16.19 10.83
N LEU A 111 21.92 15.68 9.61
CA LEU A 111 23.14 15.76 8.83
C LEU A 111 22.84 16.24 7.41
N SER A 112 23.82 16.85 6.76
CA SER A 112 23.72 17.24 5.36
C SER A 112 23.81 16.02 4.44
N LEU A 113 23.04 16.03 3.34
CA LEU A 113 22.90 14.89 2.44
C LEU A 113 24.21 14.48 1.74
N ASP A 114 25.16 15.42 1.54
CA ASP A 114 26.48 15.14 0.97
C ASP A 114 27.35 14.21 1.84
N ARG A 115 27.03 14.10 3.13
CA ARG A 115 27.74 13.23 4.08
C ARG A 115 27.16 11.81 4.17
N VAL A 116 26.08 11.52 3.44
CA VAL A 116 25.35 10.24 3.60
C VAL A 116 26.21 9.04 3.21
N GLU A 117 26.98 9.12 2.15
CA GLU A 117 27.84 8.00 1.70
C GLU A 117 28.99 7.73 2.67
N GLU A 118 29.66 8.79 3.15
CA GLU A 118 30.69 8.69 4.19
C GLU A 118 30.10 8.07 5.47
N TRP A 119 28.93 8.58 5.89
CA TRP A 119 28.27 8.14 7.10
C TRP A 119 27.84 6.66 7.04
N LEU A 120 27.28 6.21 5.90
CA LEU A 120 26.86 4.82 5.67
C LEU A 120 28.07 3.87 5.52
N GLY A 121 29.25 4.36 5.11
CA GLY A 121 30.48 3.60 5.04
C GLY A 121 31.02 3.14 6.41
N LEU A 122 30.54 3.74 7.50
CA LEU A 122 30.98 3.41 8.86
C LEU A 122 30.08 2.32 9.47
N ALA A 123 30.60 1.10 9.57
CA ALA A 123 29.87 -0.07 10.10
C ALA A 123 29.31 0.13 11.52
N GLU A 124 29.95 0.98 12.34
CA GLU A 124 29.48 1.31 13.68
C GLU A 124 28.17 2.12 13.63
N ASN A 125 28.06 3.07 12.70
CA ASN A 125 26.84 3.85 12.50
C ASN A 125 25.65 2.94 12.16
N ALA A 126 25.87 1.99 11.25
CA ALA A 126 24.87 1.03 10.86
C ALA A 126 24.29 0.23 12.04
N ARG A 127 25.15 -0.18 12.99
CA ARG A 127 24.73 -0.98 14.17
C ARG A 127 23.91 -0.17 15.18
N ARG A 128 24.20 1.13 15.31
CA ARG A 128 23.56 2.03 16.28
C ARG A 128 22.29 2.70 15.73
N THR A 129 22.13 2.73 14.42
CA THR A 129 20.99 3.35 13.75
C THR A 129 19.76 2.48 13.86
N ARG A 130 18.65 3.13 14.13
CA ARG A 130 17.29 2.58 14.06
C ARG A 130 16.67 2.81 12.71
N GLY A 131 16.80 4.01 12.14
CA GLY A 131 16.26 4.39 10.84
C GLY A 131 16.82 5.71 10.35
N LEU A 132 16.58 6.00 9.08
CA LEU A 132 16.99 7.25 8.44
C LEU A 132 15.78 7.95 7.85
N ASP A 133 15.67 9.27 8.06
CA ASP A 133 14.71 10.12 7.37
C ASP A 133 15.44 11.03 6.38
N PHE A 134 15.09 10.93 5.11
CA PHE A 134 15.59 11.77 4.02
C PHE A 134 14.56 12.81 3.65
N PHE A 135 15.00 14.05 3.44
CA PHE A 135 14.10 15.16 3.11
C PHE A 135 14.48 15.80 1.79
N ALA A 136 13.50 15.99 0.92
CA ALA A 136 13.67 16.71 -0.33
C ALA A 136 12.37 17.40 -0.76
N ASP A 137 12.50 18.53 -1.47
CA ASP A 137 11.38 19.23 -2.10
C ASP A 137 11.16 18.67 -3.51
N THR A 138 10.25 17.70 -3.63
CA THR A 138 9.85 17.12 -4.91
C THR A 138 8.35 16.91 -4.98
N PRO A 139 7.74 16.97 -6.17
CA PRO A 139 6.28 16.82 -6.34
C PRO A 139 5.76 15.50 -5.76
N PHE A 140 6.50 14.40 -5.90
CA PHE A 140 6.08 13.11 -5.36
C PHE A 140 6.05 13.12 -3.83
N LEU A 141 7.10 13.63 -3.18
CA LEU A 141 7.17 13.69 -1.71
C LEU A 141 6.21 14.72 -1.12
N LEU A 142 5.81 15.73 -1.89
CA LEU A 142 4.73 16.64 -1.50
C LEU A 142 3.40 15.89 -1.38
N ALA A 143 3.14 14.92 -2.25
CA ALA A 143 1.90 14.14 -2.28
C ALA A 143 1.94 12.94 -1.30
N ALA A 144 3.06 12.23 -1.21
CA ALA A 144 3.21 11.01 -0.40
C ALA A 144 4.60 10.86 0.20
N ASN A 145 4.67 10.19 1.35
CA ASN A 145 5.93 9.66 1.87
C ASN A 145 6.27 8.33 1.19
N LEU A 146 7.57 8.01 1.09
CA LEU A 146 8.05 6.69 0.71
C LEU A 146 8.83 6.05 1.86
N VAL A 147 8.76 4.73 1.96
CA VAL A 147 9.53 3.95 2.93
C VAL A 147 10.28 2.84 2.18
N ASP A 148 11.61 2.86 2.24
CA ASP A 148 12.44 1.75 1.79
C ASP A 148 12.60 0.74 2.93
N THR A 149 12.18 -0.49 2.69
CA THR A 149 12.26 -1.56 3.68
C THR A 149 13.50 -2.41 3.47
N PRO A 150 14.10 -2.95 4.55
CA PRO A 150 15.18 -3.92 4.40
C PRO A 150 14.74 -5.11 3.54
N GLY A 151 15.68 -5.74 2.87
CA GLY A 151 15.40 -6.97 2.11
C GLY A 151 14.86 -8.08 3.02
N THR A 152 13.92 -8.87 2.52
CA THR A 152 13.24 -9.92 3.32
C THR A 152 14.20 -10.91 3.99
N ARG A 153 15.29 -11.28 3.32
CA ARG A 153 16.32 -12.19 3.88
C ARG A 153 17.16 -11.52 4.97
N SER A 154 17.53 -10.26 4.82
CA SER A 154 18.36 -9.55 5.80
C SER A 154 17.65 -9.38 7.15
N VAL A 155 16.33 -9.24 7.17
CA VAL A 155 15.56 -9.16 8.42
C VAL A 155 15.57 -10.49 9.16
N ILE A 156 15.40 -11.61 8.45
CA ILE A 156 15.43 -12.96 9.06
C ILE A 156 16.81 -13.26 9.64
N GLU A 157 17.88 -12.95 8.89
CA GLU A 157 19.26 -13.20 9.31
C GLU A 157 19.71 -12.32 10.47
N SER A 158 19.32 -11.05 10.49
CA SER A 158 19.80 -10.08 11.49
C SER A 158 18.94 -9.98 12.76
N HIS A 159 17.64 -10.28 12.68
CA HIS A 159 16.69 -10.08 13.78
C HIS A 159 15.99 -11.35 14.23
N GLY A 160 16.12 -12.48 13.51
CA GLY A 160 15.40 -13.73 13.81
C GLY A 160 13.88 -13.61 13.77
N LYS A 161 13.37 -12.50 13.20
CA LYS A 161 11.94 -12.19 13.10
C LYS A 161 11.48 -12.34 11.65
N THR A 162 10.20 -12.60 11.44
CA THR A 162 9.62 -12.47 10.09
C THR A 162 9.60 -11.01 9.67
N LEU A 163 9.67 -10.73 8.37
CA LEU A 163 9.55 -9.36 7.85
C LEU A 163 8.27 -8.67 8.36
N GLN A 164 7.19 -9.41 8.45
CA GLN A 164 5.91 -8.92 8.98
C GLN A 164 6.02 -8.47 10.43
N ALA A 165 6.62 -9.28 11.30
CA ALA A 165 6.79 -8.94 12.71
C ALA A 165 7.73 -7.74 12.90
N PHE A 166 8.82 -7.68 12.13
CA PHE A 166 9.75 -6.54 12.12
C PHE A 166 9.07 -5.25 11.67
N LEU A 167 8.35 -5.29 10.53
CA LEU A 167 7.67 -4.12 10.01
C LEU A 167 6.50 -3.67 10.88
N ALA A 168 5.77 -4.59 11.48
CA ALA A 168 4.70 -4.25 12.44
C ALA A 168 5.27 -3.47 13.62
N GLU A 169 6.35 -3.97 14.25
CA GLU A 169 7.00 -3.34 15.40
C GLU A 169 7.59 -1.97 15.05
N GLU A 170 8.33 -1.86 13.94
CA GLU A 170 8.97 -0.61 13.52
C GLU A 170 7.95 0.42 13.03
N LEU A 171 6.95 0.02 12.24
CA LEU A 171 5.89 0.92 11.78
C LEU A 171 4.96 1.33 12.92
N GLU A 172 4.66 0.45 13.89
CA GLU A 172 3.88 0.81 15.08
C GLU A 172 4.63 1.82 15.96
N THR A 173 5.93 1.61 16.17
CA THR A 173 6.74 2.55 16.95
C THR A 173 6.83 3.93 16.26
N GLU A 174 6.92 3.95 14.94
CA GLU A 174 6.95 5.19 14.16
C GLU A 174 5.57 5.87 14.15
N THR A 175 4.49 5.10 14.11
CA THR A 175 3.10 5.61 14.22
C THR A 175 2.89 6.35 15.54
N LEU A 176 3.43 5.82 16.63
CA LEU A 176 3.38 6.46 17.94
C LEU A 176 4.20 7.76 18.02
N ARG A 177 5.27 7.89 17.22
CA ARG A 177 6.15 9.07 17.27
C ARG A 177 5.80 10.16 16.25
N GLN A 178 5.40 9.80 15.04
CA GLN A 178 5.24 10.74 13.91
C GLN A 178 4.07 10.40 12.97
N GLY A 179 3.16 9.48 13.34
CA GLY A 179 2.06 9.04 12.48
C GLY A 179 2.52 8.25 11.25
N GLY A 180 3.70 7.62 11.32
CA GLY A 180 4.32 6.89 10.21
C GLY A 180 3.71 5.50 10.01
N ARG A 181 2.80 5.36 9.04
CA ARG A 181 2.06 4.15 8.71
C ARG A 181 2.17 3.89 7.22
N ALA A 182 2.30 2.64 6.80
CA ALA A 182 2.17 2.30 5.38
C ALA A 182 0.68 2.16 5.01
N ASP A 183 0.22 3.05 4.15
CA ASP A 183 -1.15 3.04 3.62
C ASP A 183 -1.27 2.19 2.36
N ALA A 184 -0.18 2.11 1.57
CA ALA A 184 -0.08 1.27 0.38
C ALA A 184 1.29 0.60 0.27
N VAL A 185 1.35 -0.44 -0.56
CA VAL A 185 2.54 -1.27 -0.73
C VAL A 185 2.90 -1.43 -2.21
N VAL A 186 4.16 -1.21 -2.53
CA VAL A 186 4.77 -1.54 -3.82
C VAL A 186 5.72 -2.72 -3.61
N TYR A 187 5.33 -3.88 -4.14
CA TYR A 187 6.15 -5.10 -4.12
C TYR A 187 7.08 -5.12 -5.33
N VAL A 188 8.38 -5.07 -5.09
CA VAL A 188 9.41 -5.08 -6.13
C VAL A 188 9.89 -6.50 -6.35
N VAL A 189 9.74 -6.99 -7.58
CA VAL A 189 10.16 -8.33 -8.02
C VAL A 189 11.18 -8.24 -9.14
N ASN A 190 12.07 -9.25 -9.22
CA ASN A 190 13.06 -9.38 -10.27
C ASN A 190 12.81 -10.68 -11.07
N PRO A 191 12.30 -10.61 -12.31
CA PRO A 191 11.94 -11.79 -13.08
C PRO A 191 13.14 -12.60 -13.59
N VAL A 192 14.32 -12.01 -13.57
CA VAL A 192 15.56 -12.67 -14.04
C VAL A 192 16.14 -13.63 -12.99
N ALA A 193 15.69 -13.54 -11.74
CA ALA A 193 16.08 -14.47 -10.69
C ALA A 193 15.40 -15.83 -10.89
N ARG A 194 16.17 -16.92 -10.88
CA ARG A 194 15.65 -18.30 -11.08
C ARG A 194 14.62 -18.75 -10.02
N GLU A 195 14.53 -18.04 -8.91
CA GLU A 195 13.64 -18.31 -7.77
C GLU A 195 12.42 -17.36 -7.75
N ALA A 196 12.21 -16.55 -8.79
CA ALA A 196 11.24 -15.44 -8.78
C ALA A 196 9.80 -15.89 -8.49
N ASP A 197 9.35 -17.03 -8.99
CA ASP A 197 7.97 -17.51 -8.82
C ASP A 197 7.70 -17.99 -7.38
N ALA A 198 8.64 -18.72 -6.77
CA ALA A 198 8.50 -19.16 -5.38
C ALA A 198 8.59 -17.98 -4.40
N ASP A 199 9.49 -17.04 -4.68
CA ASP A 199 9.69 -15.84 -3.88
C ASP A 199 8.50 -14.87 -3.99
N LEU A 200 7.88 -14.77 -5.17
CA LEU A 200 6.66 -13.97 -5.36
C LEU A 200 5.50 -14.52 -4.52
N LEU A 201 5.26 -15.84 -4.59
CA LEU A 201 4.22 -16.47 -3.78
C LEU A 201 4.50 -16.35 -2.28
N ALA A 202 5.78 -16.40 -1.87
CA ALA A 202 6.18 -16.19 -0.49
C ALA A 202 5.94 -14.75 0.00
N LEU A 203 6.12 -13.73 -0.85
CA LEU A 203 5.82 -12.32 -0.53
C LEU A 203 4.33 -12.08 -0.25
N PHE A 204 3.45 -12.86 -0.89
CA PHE A 204 2.00 -12.78 -0.70
C PHE A 204 1.45 -13.83 0.28
N GLY A 205 2.31 -14.64 0.89
CA GLY A 205 1.95 -15.55 1.97
C GLY A 205 1.53 -14.79 3.24
N GLU A 206 0.71 -15.43 4.09
CA GLU A 206 0.21 -14.83 5.34
C GLU A 206 1.32 -14.27 6.25
N LYS A 207 2.53 -14.86 6.21
CA LYS A 207 3.67 -14.48 7.08
C LYS A 207 4.44 -13.25 6.60
N THR A 208 4.27 -12.83 5.35
CA THR A 208 5.03 -11.73 4.73
C THR A 208 4.14 -10.57 4.30
N ARG A 209 2.83 -10.74 4.34
CA ARG A 209 1.87 -9.69 4.01
C ARG A 209 1.87 -8.63 5.11
N LEU A 210 2.05 -7.36 4.74
CA LEU A 210 1.94 -6.26 5.69
C LEU A 210 0.55 -6.21 6.33
N PRO A 211 0.47 -5.92 7.64
CA PRO A 211 -0.81 -5.62 8.29
C PRO A 211 -1.52 -4.48 7.55
N GLY A 212 -2.74 -4.74 7.09
CA GLY A 212 -3.53 -3.78 6.31
C GLY A 212 -3.30 -3.77 4.81
N ALA A 213 -2.33 -4.53 4.26
CA ALA A 213 -2.21 -4.73 2.82
C ALA A 213 -3.41 -5.51 2.26
N SER A 214 -3.95 -5.05 1.16
CA SER A 214 -5.13 -5.61 0.49
C SER A 214 -4.95 -5.51 -1.03
N ALA A 215 -5.86 -6.12 -1.77
CA ALA A 215 -5.80 -6.11 -3.22
C ALA A 215 -5.79 -4.69 -3.82
N TYR A 216 -6.43 -3.72 -3.18
CA TYR A 216 -6.58 -2.36 -3.71
C TYR A 216 -5.49 -1.37 -3.28
N ASN A 217 -4.69 -1.68 -2.26
CA ASN A 217 -3.56 -0.84 -1.84
C ASN A 217 -2.19 -1.48 -2.07
N SER A 218 -2.10 -2.45 -2.98
CA SER A 218 -0.89 -3.18 -3.28
C SER A 218 -0.63 -3.24 -4.79
N ILE A 219 0.56 -2.87 -5.23
CA ILE A 219 1.03 -2.95 -6.62
C ILE A 219 2.27 -3.82 -6.66
N VAL A 220 2.41 -4.65 -7.70
CA VAL A 220 3.66 -5.35 -8.01
C VAL A 220 4.40 -4.58 -9.09
N VAL A 221 5.67 -4.33 -8.88
CA VAL A 221 6.57 -3.71 -9.84
C VAL A 221 7.66 -4.69 -10.24
N MET A 222 7.67 -5.06 -11.51
CA MET A 222 8.71 -5.88 -12.09
C MET A 222 9.89 -5.00 -12.52
N GLN A 223 11.01 -5.11 -11.79
CA GLN A 223 12.27 -4.41 -12.07
C GLN A 223 13.22 -5.28 -12.89
N LYS A 224 14.25 -4.65 -13.49
CA LYS A 224 15.33 -5.33 -14.25
C LYS A 224 14.85 -6.10 -15.48
N TRP A 225 13.69 -5.76 -15.98
CA TRP A 225 13.11 -6.36 -17.17
C TRP A 225 13.87 -6.00 -18.47
N GLU A 226 14.69 -4.96 -18.45
CA GLU A 226 15.55 -4.54 -19.57
C GLU A 226 16.52 -5.62 -20.03
N ALA A 227 16.72 -6.65 -19.23
CA ALA A 227 17.48 -7.84 -19.59
C ALA A 227 16.67 -8.86 -20.42
N LEU A 228 15.35 -8.71 -20.53
CA LEU A 228 14.50 -9.62 -21.28
C LEU A 228 14.67 -9.49 -22.80
N GLY A 229 14.37 -10.55 -23.53
CA GLY A 229 14.36 -10.56 -24.99
C GLY A 229 15.71 -10.21 -25.64
N GLN A 230 16.83 -10.39 -24.95
CA GLN A 230 18.15 -10.07 -25.48
C GLN A 230 18.49 -10.88 -26.74
N PRO A 231 19.23 -10.30 -27.71
CA PRO A 231 19.73 -11.05 -28.85
C PRO A 231 20.64 -12.20 -28.37
N LYS A 232 20.53 -13.35 -29.00
CA LYS A 232 21.35 -14.52 -28.72
C LYS A 232 22.34 -14.73 -29.85
N LEU A 233 23.49 -15.26 -29.52
CA LEU A 233 24.50 -15.63 -30.55
C LEU A 233 23.87 -16.56 -31.57
N GLY A 234 24.03 -16.22 -32.88
CA GLY A 234 23.45 -16.98 -33.99
C GLY A 234 22.01 -16.63 -34.36
N GLN A 235 21.33 -15.74 -33.61
CA GLN A 235 20.02 -15.21 -33.99
C GLN A 235 20.17 -13.82 -34.69
N PRO A 236 19.62 -13.65 -35.88
CA PRO A 236 19.68 -12.35 -36.58
C PRO A 236 18.75 -11.33 -35.94
N GLY A 237 19.23 -10.10 -35.77
CA GLY A 237 18.42 -8.95 -35.37
C GLY A 237 18.59 -8.50 -33.90
N PRO A 238 17.93 -7.40 -33.52
CA PRO A 238 18.07 -6.75 -32.22
C PRO A 238 17.39 -7.50 -31.04
N GLY A 239 16.91 -8.71 -31.27
CA GLY A 239 16.10 -9.47 -30.33
C GLY A 239 14.61 -9.08 -30.38
N LEU A 240 13.82 -9.61 -29.44
CA LEU A 240 12.40 -9.24 -29.30
C LEU A 240 12.28 -7.85 -28.66
N ASP A 241 11.12 -7.18 -28.86
CA ASP A 241 10.85 -5.93 -28.15
C ASP A 241 10.84 -6.19 -26.65
N PRO A 242 11.77 -5.62 -25.87
CA PRO A 242 11.90 -5.87 -24.45
C PRO A 242 10.70 -5.38 -23.65
N VAL A 243 9.99 -4.36 -24.13
CA VAL A 243 8.79 -3.83 -23.48
C VAL A 243 7.65 -4.85 -23.60
N LEU A 244 7.43 -5.40 -24.81
CA LEU A 244 6.41 -6.44 -25.01
C LEU A 244 6.72 -7.71 -24.21
N GLU A 245 7.99 -8.10 -24.09
CA GLU A 245 8.36 -9.25 -23.26
C GLU A 245 8.13 -8.96 -21.77
N ALA A 246 8.37 -7.73 -21.33
CA ALA A 246 8.07 -7.31 -19.96
C ALA A 246 6.57 -7.33 -19.68
N GLU A 247 5.74 -6.83 -20.59
CA GLU A 247 4.27 -6.87 -20.45
C GLU A 247 3.75 -8.32 -20.40
N ARG A 248 4.21 -9.19 -21.28
CA ARG A 248 3.85 -10.62 -21.24
C ARG A 248 4.23 -11.31 -19.93
N MET A 249 5.35 -10.93 -19.34
CA MET A 249 5.76 -11.44 -18.04
C MET A 249 4.86 -10.90 -16.93
N CYS A 250 4.52 -9.61 -16.99
CA CYS A 250 3.58 -8.99 -16.04
C CYS A 250 2.19 -9.64 -16.13
N ASP A 251 1.71 -10.01 -17.32
CA ASP A 251 0.44 -10.72 -17.49
C ASP A 251 0.44 -12.08 -16.80
N ARG A 252 1.55 -12.84 -16.91
CA ARG A 252 1.70 -14.09 -16.16
C ARG A 252 1.68 -13.89 -14.65
N ILE A 253 2.42 -12.90 -14.15
CA ILE A 253 2.44 -12.56 -12.73
C ILE A 253 1.04 -12.12 -12.27
N ARG A 254 0.33 -11.32 -13.08
CA ARG A 254 -1.04 -10.86 -12.78
C ARG A 254 -1.99 -12.05 -12.66
N SER A 255 -1.91 -13.04 -13.55
CA SER A 255 -2.74 -14.25 -13.49
C SER A 255 -2.47 -15.09 -12.24
N GLN A 256 -1.22 -15.16 -11.77
CA GLN A 256 -0.86 -15.88 -10.54
C GLN A 256 -1.34 -15.15 -9.27
N LEU A 257 -1.45 -13.83 -9.33
CA LEU A 257 -1.80 -12.95 -8.20
C LEU A 257 -3.23 -12.43 -8.28
N GLU A 258 -4.09 -13.05 -9.07
CA GLU A 258 -5.47 -12.61 -9.25
C GLU A 258 -6.17 -12.37 -7.90
N GLY A 259 -6.76 -11.18 -7.74
CA GLY A 259 -7.44 -10.76 -6.52
C GLY A 259 -6.53 -10.39 -5.34
N LYS A 260 -5.19 -10.47 -5.47
CA LYS A 260 -4.25 -10.16 -4.38
C LYS A 260 -3.60 -8.77 -4.51
N VAL A 261 -3.52 -8.22 -5.70
CA VAL A 261 -2.90 -6.92 -6.00
C VAL A 261 -3.76 -6.10 -6.95
N ALA A 262 -3.62 -4.77 -6.87
CA ALA A 262 -4.34 -3.85 -7.74
C ALA A 262 -3.80 -3.88 -9.18
N GLU A 263 -2.48 -3.99 -9.34
CA GLU A 263 -1.80 -3.87 -10.64
C GLU A 263 -0.46 -4.59 -10.63
N VAL A 264 0.00 -5.01 -11.81
CA VAL A 264 1.36 -5.52 -12.05
C VAL A 264 1.98 -4.71 -13.18
N ILE A 265 3.05 -3.96 -12.91
CA ILE A 265 3.64 -2.98 -13.82
C ILE A 265 5.12 -3.31 -14.04
N PRO A 266 5.61 -3.39 -15.30
CA PRO A 266 7.03 -3.38 -15.57
C PRO A 266 7.56 -1.95 -15.39
N ALA A 267 8.51 -1.74 -14.46
CA ALA A 267 9.16 -0.45 -14.32
C ALA A 267 10.66 -0.60 -14.04
N SER A 268 11.47 0.19 -14.74
CA SER A 268 12.92 0.26 -14.55
C SER A 268 13.31 1.62 -14.00
N GLY A 269 13.59 1.67 -12.69
CA GLY A 269 14.09 2.89 -12.06
C GLY A 269 15.43 3.35 -12.63
N MET A 270 16.27 2.41 -13.05
CA MET A 270 17.55 2.70 -13.69
C MET A 270 17.36 3.49 -15.00
N LEU A 271 16.45 3.05 -15.86
CA LEU A 271 16.20 3.73 -17.15
C LEU A 271 15.62 5.12 -16.94
N ALA A 272 14.69 5.29 -16.00
CA ALA A 272 14.11 6.60 -15.70
C ALA A 272 15.17 7.60 -15.18
N LEU A 273 16.06 7.16 -14.30
CA LEU A 273 17.18 7.97 -13.81
C LEU A 273 18.17 8.27 -14.93
N ALA A 274 18.49 7.28 -15.77
CA ALA A 274 19.37 7.50 -16.91
C ALA A 274 18.83 8.57 -17.87
N VAL A 275 17.52 8.57 -18.15
CA VAL A 275 16.88 9.61 -18.96
C VAL A 275 16.94 10.99 -18.31
N ALA A 276 16.84 11.06 -16.99
CA ALA A 276 16.93 12.33 -16.27
C ALA A 276 18.36 12.91 -16.24
N GLU A 277 19.37 12.06 -16.14
CA GLU A 277 20.77 12.44 -15.88
C GLU A 277 21.61 12.53 -17.15
N ALA A 278 21.30 11.72 -18.19
CA ALA A 278 22.11 11.66 -19.39
C ALA A 278 21.98 12.92 -20.27
N PRO A 279 23.11 13.41 -20.87
CA PRO A 279 23.09 14.55 -21.75
C PRO A 279 22.37 14.25 -23.07
N ALA A 280 21.85 15.28 -23.77
CA ALA A 280 21.18 15.15 -25.06
C ALA A 280 22.05 14.48 -26.12
N ALA A 281 23.35 14.77 -26.13
CA ALA A 281 24.33 14.20 -27.05
C ALA A 281 24.39 12.65 -27.01
N LEU A 282 24.17 12.02 -25.85
CA LEU A 282 24.06 10.58 -25.75
C LEU A 282 22.93 10.05 -26.64
N TRP A 283 21.73 10.62 -26.52
CA TRP A 283 20.54 10.16 -27.23
C TRP A 283 20.65 10.40 -28.74
N GLU A 284 21.26 11.53 -29.16
CA GLU A 284 21.56 11.82 -30.56
C GLU A 284 22.56 10.82 -31.13
N GLY A 285 23.66 10.56 -30.44
CA GLY A 285 24.66 9.58 -30.87
C GLY A 285 24.09 8.15 -30.97
N LEU A 286 23.27 7.73 -29.99
CA LEU A 286 22.66 6.40 -30.02
C LEU A 286 21.61 6.27 -31.14
N SER A 287 20.78 7.29 -31.39
CA SER A 287 19.80 7.25 -32.47
C SER A 287 20.48 7.23 -33.86
N HIS A 288 21.54 8.02 -34.06
CA HIS A 288 22.36 7.99 -35.26
C HIS A 288 23.03 6.62 -35.47
N LEU A 289 23.66 6.06 -34.43
CA LEU A 289 24.29 4.74 -34.49
C LEU A 289 23.28 3.65 -34.87
N ALA A 290 22.09 3.68 -34.28
CA ALA A 290 21.04 2.70 -34.58
C ALA A 290 20.50 2.84 -36.01
N ALA A 291 20.30 4.05 -36.49
CA ALA A 291 19.75 4.34 -37.83
C ALA A 291 20.75 4.03 -38.95
N ALA A 292 22.03 4.39 -38.78
CA ALA A 292 23.06 4.25 -39.79
C ALA A 292 23.73 2.87 -39.80
N SER A 293 23.60 2.04 -38.75
CA SER A 293 24.17 0.71 -38.70
C SER A 293 23.38 -0.30 -39.54
N SER A 294 24.09 -1.24 -40.20
CA SER A 294 23.45 -2.41 -40.77
C SER A 294 22.83 -3.32 -39.67
N GLN A 295 21.89 -4.16 -40.04
CA GLN A 295 21.27 -5.08 -39.09
C GLN A 295 22.29 -6.03 -38.45
N ALA A 296 23.21 -6.56 -39.21
CA ALA A 296 24.26 -7.45 -38.71
C ALA A 296 25.24 -6.71 -37.79
N GLY A 297 25.68 -5.50 -38.20
CA GLY A 297 26.56 -4.66 -37.40
C GLY A 297 25.96 -4.29 -36.05
N LEU A 298 24.70 -3.83 -36.02
CA LEU A 298 24.02 -3.50 -34.77
C LEU A 298 23.83 -4.71 -33.87
N THR A 299 23.46 -5.88 -34.45
CA THR A 299 23.30 -7.13 -33.67
C THR A 299 24.61 -7.51 -32.97
N SER A 300 25.74 -7.39 -33.67
CA SER A 300 27.06 -7.64 -33.09
C SER A 300 27.36 -6.71 -31.93
N LEU A 301 27.09 -5.42 -32.06
CA LEU A 301 27.27 -4.42 -31.01
C LEU A 301 26.41 -4.69 -29.75
N LEU A 302 25.25 -5.30 -29.92
CA LEU A 302 24.30 -5.56 -28.82
C LEU A 302 24.64 -6.80 -27.97
N LEU A 303 25.60 -7.63 -28.41
CA LEU A 303 25.94 -8.88 -27.70
C LEU A 303 26.60 -8.64 -26.34
N SER A 304 27.58 -7.75 -26.27
CA SER A 304 28.24 -7.41 -25.01
C SER A 304 28.79 -5.98 -25.02
N GLN A 305 29.18 -5.49 -23.84
CA GLN A 305 29.87 -4.20 -23.73
C GLN A 305 31.23 -4.22 -24.43
N GLU A 306 31.95 -5.34 -24.37
CA GLU A 306 33.25 -5.52 -25.02
C GLU A 306 33.12 -5.43 -26.55
N THR A 307 32.08 -6.01 -27.14
CA THR A 307 31.83 -5.89 -28.58
C THR A 307 31.42 -4.47 -28.96
N PHE A 308 30.70 -3.75 -28.09
CA PHE A 308 30.32 -2.37 -28.31
C PHE A 308 31.53 -1.41 -28.32
N THR A 309 32.49 -1.63 -27.42
CA THR A 309 33.71 -0.82 -27.31
C THR A 309 34.91 -1.42 -28.06
N GLY A 310 34.73 -2.55 -28.75
CA GLY A 310 35.75 -3.20 -29.53
C GLY A 310 35.91 -2.65 -30.93
N ASP A 311 36.95 -3.12 -31.65
CA ASP A 311 37.15 -2.79 -33.07
C ASP A 311 36.10 -3.53 -33.92
N ALA A 312 35.41 -2.78 -34.78
CA ALA A 312 34.42 -3.31 -35.70
C ALA A 312 34.40 -2.45 -36.99
N GLU A 313 34.55 -3.12 -38.13
CA GLU A 313 34.52 -2.48 -39.44
C GLU A 313 33.08 -2.24 -39.92
N GLY A 314 32.91 -1.20 -40.74
CA GLY A 314 31.62 -0.92 -41.38
C GLY A 314 30.55 -0.30 -40.47
N LEU A 315 30.93 0.20 -39.29
CA LEU A 315 30.05 0.95 -38.42
C LEU A 315 30.13 2.47 -38.65
N PRO A 316 29.04 3.22 -38.42
CA PRO A 316 28.99 4.66 -38.65
C PRO A 316 29.78 5.47 -37.60
N LEU A 317 30.10 4.90 -36.43
CA LEU A 317 30.89 5.53 -35.38
C LEU A 317 32.16 4.71 -35.13
N SER A 318 33.27 5.40 -34.88
CA SER A 318 34.54 4.80 -34.46
C SER A 318 34.44 4.17 -33.09
N ARG A 319 35.45 3.38 -32.69
CA ARG A 319 35.56 2.78 -31.36
C ARG A 319 35.57 3.86 -30.26
N GLU A 320 36.33 4.95 -30.49
CA GLU A 320 36.46 6.06 -29.55
C GLU A 320 35.12 6.78 -29.34
N GLU A 321 34.38 7.03 -30.43
CA GLU A 321 33.04 7.64 -30.36
C GLU A 321 32.05 6.75 -29.62
N ARG A 322 32.04 5.44 -29.85
CA ARG A 322 31.18 4.49 -29.11
C ARG A 322 31.55 4.40 -27.63
N SER A 323 32.85 4.42 -27.29
CA SER A 323 33.29 4.46 -25.90
C SER A 323 32.84 5.76 -25.21
N ALA A 324 32.94 6.90 -25.90
CA ALA A 324 32.49 8.19 -25.39
C ALA A 324 30.95 8.21 -25.14
N LEU A 325 30.17 7.51 -25.96
CA LEU A 325 28.71 7.35 -25.69
C LEU A 325 28.47 6.53 -24.43
N LEU A 326 29.25 5.47 -24.21
CA LEU A 326 29.12 4.66 -23.01
C LEU A 326 29.49 5.45 -21.74
N ASP A 327 30.55 6.26 -21.81
CA ASP A 327 31.02 7.11 -20.72
C ASP A 327 30.02 8.24 -20.36
N GLN A 328 29.22 8.70 -21.33
CA GLN A 328 28.15 9.67 -21.08
C GLN A 328 26.91 9.07 -20.43
N ALA A 329 26.75 7.74 -20.48
CA ALA A 329 25.60 7.08 -19.90
C ALA A 329 25.78 6.92 -18.37
N PRO A 330 24.75 7.25 -17.56
CA PRO A 330 24.81 7.04 -16.11
C PRO A 330 25.01 5.57 -15.74
N THR A 331 25.69 5.34 -14.64
CA THR A 331 25.98 3.99 -14.15
C THR A 331 24.71 3.29 -13.61
N PRO A 332 24.44 2.03 -14.01
CA PRO A 332 25.17 1.18 -14.94
C PRO A 332 24.89 1.54 -16.42
N ALA A 333 25.94 1.93 -17.15
CA ALA A 333 25.82 2.50 -18.50
C ALA A 333 25.33 1.50 -19.57
N TRP A 334 25.91 0.29 -19.60
CA TRP A 334 25.68 -0.68 -20.66
C TRP A 334 24.21 -1.12 -20.84
N PRO A 335 23.45 -1.46 -19.79
CA PRO A 335 22.05 -1.81 -19.93
C PRO A 335 21.21 -0.70 -20.59
N THR A 336 21.48 0.56 -20.24
CA THR A 336 20.80 1.72 -20.80
C THR A 336 21.12 1.90 -22.28
N VAL A 337 22.41 1.92 -22.65
CA VAL A 337 22.87 2.05 -24.03
C VAL A 337 22.32 0.92 -24.90
N ARG A 338 22.43 -0.32 -24.43
CA ARG A 338 21.91 -1.50 -25.14
C ARG A 338 20.40 -1.43 -25.38
N LEU A 339 19.63 -1.07 -24.35
CA LEU A 339 18.17 -0.94 -24.49
C LEU A 339 17.80 0.18 -25.46
N ALA A 340 18.43 1.35 -25.35
CA ALA A 340 18.17 2.49 -26.22
C ALA A 340 18.42 2.13 -27.70
N LEU A 341 19.55 1.48 -28.02
CA LEU A 341 19.84 1.00 -29.37
C LEU A 341 18.80 -0.01 -29.88
N ARG A 342 18.38 -0.95 -29.04
CA ARG A 342 17.33 -1.93 -29.38
C ARG A 342 16.01 -1.22 -29.68
N LEU A 343 15.57 -0.31 -28.83
CA LEU A 343 14.33 0.44 -29.04
C LEU A 343 14.40 1.32 -30.28
N ALA A 344 15.52 2.05 -30.48
CA ALA A 344 15.72 2.85 -31.68
C ALA A 344 15.56 2.02 -32.95
N ARG A 345 16.18 0.81 -32.98
CA ARG A 345 16.12 -0.09 -34.13
C ARG A 345 14.76 -0.71 -34.33
N ILE A 346 14.15 -1.26 -33.28
CA ILE A 346 12.86 -1.95 -33.35
C ILE A 346 11.74 -0.99 -33.77
N ARG A 347 11.78 0.25 -33.26
CA ARG A 347 10.74 1.26 -33.49
C ARG A 347 11.08 2.25 -34.61
N GLY A 348 12.23 2.10 -35.26
CA GLY A 348 12.67 2.98 -36.35
C GLY A 348 12.91 4.45 -35.93
N ILE A 349 13.41 4.67 -34.70
CA ILE A 349 13.61 6.02 -34.14
C ILE A 349 14.99 6.52 -34.55
N ALA A 350 15.01 7.63 -35.32
CA ALA A 350 16.23 8.28 -35.81
C ALA A 350 16.55 9.63 -35.15
N ASP A 351 15.65 10.13 -34.31
CA ASP A 351 15.78 11.40 -33.58
C ASP A 351 16.13 11.15 -32.11
N GLY A 352 17.15 11.86 -31.58
CA GLY A 352 17.62 11.67 -30.22
C GLY A 352 16.60 12.07 -29.15
N GLY A 353 15.83 13.15 -29.39
CA GLY A 353 14.77 13.57 -28.49
C GLY A 353 13.61 12.57 -28.45
N ALA A 354 13.25 11.99 -29.60
CA ALA A 354 12.27 10.94 -29.72
C ALA A 354 12.75 9.66 -29.01
N LEU A 355 14.04 9.31 -29.15
CA LEU A 355 14.63 8.17 -28.47
C LEU A 355 14.61 8.35 -26.95
N ARG A 356 14.99 9.52 -26.44
CA ARG A 356 14.91 9.85 -25.02
C ARG A 356 13.50 9.67 -24.46
N ARG A 357 12.48 10.18 -25.17
CA ARG A 357 11.07 9.99 -24.77
C ARG A 357 10.68 8.53 -24.79
N ALA A 358 11.02 7.78 -25.83
CA ALA A 358 10.72 6.37 -25.95
C ALA A 358 11.36 5.52 -24.82
N VAL A 359 12.59 5.84 -24.41
CA VAL A 359 13.26 5.17 -23.27
C VAL A 359 12.58 5.53 -21.95
N TYR A 360 12.15 6.79 -21.76
CA TYR A 360 11.39 7.18 -20.58
C TYR A 360 10.03 6.46 -20.48
N GLU A 361 9.29 6.43 -21.57
CA GLU A 361 8.01 5.69 -21.66
C GLU A 361 8.22 4.21 -21.39
N ALA A 362 9.22 3.61 -22.05
CA ALA A 362 9.60 2.22 -21.83
C ALA A 362 10.01 1.94 -20.39
N SER A 363 10.58 2.92 -19.67
CA SER A 363 10.96 2.75 -18.27
C SER A 363 9.77 2.36 -17.37
N GLY A 364 8.53 2.66 -17.76
CA GLY A 364 7.31 2.37 -16.99
C GLY A 364 7.13 3.20 -15.72
N VAL A 365 8.10 4.03 -15.34
CA VAL A 365 8.03 4.83 -14.10
C VAL A 365 6.94 5.89 -14.18
N GLY A 366 6.73 6.49 -15.37
CA GLY A 366 5.60 7.41 -15.59
C GLY A 366 4.25 6.74 -15.35
N ARG A 367 4.05 5.52 -15.88
CA ARG A 367 2.85 4.70 -15.65
C ARG A 367 2.70 4.37 -14.16
N LEU A 368 3.78 3.96 -13.50
CA LEU A 368 3.76 3.65 -12.07
C LEU A 368 3.36 4.87 -11.22
N ARG A 369 3.92 6.06 -11.50
CA ARG A 369 3.53 7.30 -10.82
C ARG A 369 2.04 7.59 -11.01
N HIS A 370 1.57 7.53 -12.25
CA HIS A 370 0.16 7.74 -12.56
C HIS A 370 -0.74 6.73 -11.85
N THR A 371 -0.36 5.45 -11.82
CA THR A 371 -1.11 4.42 -11.07
C THR A 371 -1.15 4.71 -9.57
N ILE A 372 -0.03 5.14 -8.97
CA ILE A 372 -0.02 5.56 -7.56
C ILE A 372 -0.94 6.76 -7.33
N GLU A 373 -0.90 7.76 -8.20
CA GLU A 373 -1.76 8.95 -8.11
C GLU A 373 -3.24 8.59 -8.19
N VAL A 374 -3.63 7.84 -9.22
CA VAL A 374 -5.03 7.51 -9.49
C VAL A 374 -5.57 6.47 -8.50
N ARG A 375 -4.82 5.42 -8.20
CA ARG A 375 -5.31 4.30 -7.38
C ARG A 375 -5.06 4.47 -5.89
N PHE A 376 -4.04 5.21 -5.49
CA PHE A 376 -3.71 5.37 -4.09
C PHE A 376 -3.99 6.77 -3.57
N LEU A 377 -3.42 7.81 -4.18
CA LEU A 377 -3.50 9.16 -3.63
C LEU A 377 -4.90 9.76 -3.76
N SER A 378 -5.60 9.50 -4.87
CA SER A 378 -6.99 9.94 -5.03
C SER A 378 -7.96 9.22 -4.06
N LEU A 379 -7.57 8.08 -3.51
CA LEU A 379 -8.34 7.27 -2.56
C LEU A 379 -7.72 7.27 -1.16
N ALA A 380 -6.74 8.12 -0.90
CA ALA A 380 -5.92 8.10 0.32
C ALA A 380 -6.78 8.07 1.60
N GLY A 381 -7.76 8.96 1.71
CA GLY A 381 -8.66 9.01 2.86
C GLY A 381 -9.46 7.73 3.08
N LEU A 382 -9.96 7.12 2.00
CA LEU A 382 -10.70 5.87 2.07
C LEU A 382 -9.79 4.70 2.50
N ILE A 383 -8.59 4.61 1.92
CA ILE A 383 -7.61 3.59 2.27
C ILE A 383 -7.17 3.72 3.73
N GLN A 384 -6.91 4.95 4.18
CA GLN A 384 -6.51 5.23 5.56
C GLN A 384 -7.63 4.87 6.55
N ALA A 385 -8.87 5.28 6.30
CA ALA A 385 -10.02 4.94 7.13
C ALA A 385 -10.22 3.42 7.22
N GLY A 386 -10.23 2.71 6.08
CA GLY A 386 -10.39 1.26 6.05
C GLY A 386 -9.27 0.51 6.77
N THR A 387 -8.03 0.99 6.66
CA THR A 387 -6.89 0.37 7.35
C THR A 387 -6.93 0.63 8.85
N ALA A 388 -7.35 1.83 9.28
CA ALA A 388 -7.52 2.19 10.68
C ALA A 388 -8.56 1.31 11.38
N LEU A 389 -9.74 1.19 10.77
CA LEU A 389 -10.82 0.34 11.29
C LEU A 389 -10.41 -1.13 11.40
N ARG A 390 -9.75 -1.69 10.39
CA ARG A 390 -9.27 -3.08 10.43
C ARG A 390 -8.37 -3.37 11.63
N LYS A 391 -7.40 -2.49 11.89
CA LYS A 391 -6.47 -2.64 13.03
C LYS A 391 -7.17 -2.56 14.37
N ALA A 392 -8.14 -1.67 14.51
CA ALA A 392 -8.84 -1.44 15.76
C ALA A 392 -9.87 -2.55 16.09
N ARG A 393 -10.37 -3.26 15.08
CA ARG A 393 -11.37 -4.33 15.27
C ARG A 393 -10.82 -5.58 15.95
N GLU A 394 -9.57 -5.94 15.72
CA GLU A 394 -9.00 -7.16 16.25
C GLU A 394 -8.93 -7.16 17.79
N PRO A 395 -8.38 -6.13 18.47
CA PRO A 395 -8.46 -6.03 19.92
C PRO A 395 -9.90 -6.03 20.46
N CYS A 396 -10.83 -5.40 19.75
CA CYS A 396 -12.24 -5.36 20.17
C CYS A 396 -12.92 -6.73 20.06
N ARG A 397 -12.64 -7.52 19.02
CA ARG A 397 -13.14 -8.89 18.88
C ARG A 397 -12.57 -9.81 19.95
N SER A 398 -11.28 -9.66 20.27
CA SER A 398 -10.65 -10.38 21.39
C SER A 398 -11.34 -10.04 22.71
N ALA A 399 -11.67 -8.76 22.92
CA ALA A 399 -12.40 -8.32 24.11
C ALA A 399 -13.82 -8.91 24.19
N LEU A 400 -14.55 -9.00 23.08
CA LEU A 400 -15.87 -9.66 23.05
C LEU A 400 -15.80 -11.14 23.49
N THR A 401 -14.72 -11.83 23.08
CA THR A 401 -14.50 -13.22 23.50
C THR A 401 -14.25 -13.31 25.00
N LEU A 402 -13.39 -12.44 25.55
CA LEU A 402 -13.12 -12.38 26.98
C LEU A 402 -14.38 -12.03 27.78
N LEU A 403 -15.10 -10.97 27.41
CA LEU A 403 -16.34 -10.58 28.09
C LEU A 403 -17.39 -11.71 28.06
N SER A 404 -17.46 -12.44 26.94
CA SER A 404 -18.39 -13.59 26.84
C SER A 404 -17.99 -14.76 27.74
N GLN A 405 -16.70 -14.95 27.98
CA GLN A 405 -16.19 -15.94 28.92
C GLN A 405 -16.50 -15.53 30.36
N GLU A 406 -16.19 -14.29 30.74
CA GLU A 406 -16.46 -13.76 32.07
C GLU A 406 -17.95 -13.78 32.45
N VAL A 407 -18.82 -13.45 31.48
CA VAL A 407 -20.29 -13.57 31.70
C VAL A 407 -20.66 -15.01 32.03
N ARG A 408 -20.13 -16.01 31.30
CA ARG A 408 -20.40 -17.43 31.58
C ARG A 408 -19.90 -17.85 32.93
N GLU A 409 -18.71 -17.44 33.34
CA GLU A 409 -18.13 -17.73 34.64
C GLU A 409 -19.00 -17.16 35.79
N CYS A 410 -19.49 -15.90 35.60
CA CYS A 410 -20.44 -15.32 36.54
C CYS A 410 -21.78 -16.09 36.60
N GLU A 411 -22.28 -16.59 35.49
CA GLU A 411 -23.52 -17.42 35.44
C GLU A 411 -23.32 -18.76 36.10
N GLU A 412 -22.17 -19.43 35.94
CA GLU A 412 -21.81 -20.67 36.61
C GLU A 412 -21.73 -20.47 38.15
N LEU A 413 -21.00 -19.42 38.57
CA LEU A 413 -20.92 -19.05 40.00
C LEU A 413 -22.31 -18.78 40.62
N ARG A 414 -23.20 -18.14 39.85
CA ARG A 414 -24.58 -17.90 40.24
C ARG A 414 -25.36 -19.21 40.41
N HIS A 415 -25.20 -20.12 39.45
CA HIS A 415 -25.87 -21.44 39.51
C HIS A 415 -25.42 -22.24 40.71
N ASP A 416 -24.12 -22.33 40.93
CA ASP A 416 -23.52 -23.07 42.06
C ASP A 416 -23.86 -22.44 43.42
N GLY A 417 -23.80 -21.10 43.47
CA GLY A 417 -24.18 -20.37 44.66
C GLY A 417 -25.67 -20.52 45.01
N ALA A 418 -26.56 -20.58 44.03
CA ALA A 418 -27.99 -20.83 44.23
C ALA A 418 -28.23 -22.25 44.72
N ALA A 419 -27.48 -23.23 44.19
CA ALA A 419 -27.52 -24.61 44.70
C ALA A 419 -27.02 -24.72 46.15
N ALA A 420 -25.91 -24.04 46.47
CA ALA A 420 -25.38 -23.95 47.82
C ALA A 420 -26.36 -23.31 48.80
N LEU A 421 -27.08 -22.26 48.42
CA LEU A 421 -28.12 -21.63 49.27
C LEU A 421 -29.26 -22.58 49.62
N LYS A 422 -29.73 -23.39 48.66
CA LYS A 422 -30.77 -24.39 48.91
C LYS A 422 -30.38 -25.38 49.99
N THR A 423 -29.09 -25.69 50.09
CA THR A 423 -28.55 -26.64 51.08
C THR A 423 -28.22 -25.96 52.42
N LEU A 424 -27.60 -24.77 52.38
CA LEU A 424 -27.14 -24.03 53.55
C LEU A 424 -28.28 -23.39 54.34
N GLN A 425 -29.34 -22.93 53.68
CA GLN A 425 -30.42 -22.20 54.35
C GLN A 425 -31.17 -23.08 55.39
N PRO A 426 -31.55 -24.36 55.11
CA PRO A 426 -32.12 -25.24 56.14
C PRO A 426 -31.10 -25.65 57.19
N ALA A 427 -29.80 -25.78 56.82
CA ALA A 427 -28.76 -26.14 57.76
C ALA A 427 -28.49 -25.00 58.77
N ALA A 428 -28.42 -23.75 58.31
CA ALA A 428 -28.22 -22.59 59.18
C ALA A 428 -29.41 -22.30 60.09
N THR A 429 -30.60 -22.77 59.76
CA THR A 429 -31.77 -22.72 60.65
C THR A 429 -31.61 -23.72 61.82
N ARG A 430 -30.91 -24.85 61.61
CA ARG A 430 -30.63 -25.86 62.62
C ARG A 430 -29.38 -25.58 63.45
N ASP A 431 -28.38 -24.97 62.80
CA ASP A 431 -27.10 -24.58 63.40
C ASP A 431 -26.76 -23.12 63.09
N PRO A 432 -27.00 -22.20 64.09
CA PRO A 432 -26.75 -20.79 63.95
C PRO A 432 -25.28 -20.40 63.62
N SER A 433 -24.31 -21.29 63.88
CA SER A 433 -22.89 -21.06 63.57
C SER A 433 -22.63 -20.95 62.07
N LEU A 434 -23.53 -21.46 61.20
CA LEU A 434 -23.47 -21.37 59.75
C LEU A 434 -24.01 -20.05 59.19
N ALA A 435 -24.58 -19.18 60.01
CA ALA A 435 -25.14 -17.89 59.56
C ALA A 435 -24.10 -16.98 58.84
N PRO A 436 -22.82 -16.88 59.25
CA PRO A 436 -21.80 -16.11 58.55
C PRO A 436 -21.52 -16.66 57.13
N VAL A 437 -21.50 -17.98 56.97
CA VAL A 437 -21.27 -18.66 55.68
C VAL A 437 -22.45 -18.39 54.74
N LEU A 438 -23.68 -18.53 55.22
CA LEU A 438 -24.89 -18.21 54.48
C LEU A 438 -24.89 -16.74 54.02
N GLY A 439 -24.49 -15.83 54.92
CA GLY A 439 -24.34 -14.41 54.62
C GLY A 439 -23.26 -14.14 53.57
N TYR A 440 -22.16 -14.86 53.60
CA TYR A 440 -21.11 -14.78 52.59
C TYR A 440 -21.61 -15.22 51.20
N VAL A 441 -22.22 -16.39 51.11
CA VAL A 441 -22.76 -16.93 49.83
C VAL A 441 -23.79 -15.99 49.23
N ARG A 442 -24.71 -15.42 50.04
CA ARG A 442 -25.68 -14.43 49.58
C ARG A 442 -25.02 -13.17 48.98
N ARG A 443 -24.00 -12.62 49.67
CA ARG A 443 -23.27 -11.45 49.19
C ARG A 443 -22.49 -11.76 47.91
N SER A 444 -21.89 -12.95 47.81
CA SER A 444 -21.18 -13.38 46.59
C SER A 444 -22.11 -13.48 45.39
N LEU A 445 -23.31 -14.05 45.59
CA LEU A 445 -24.33 -14.11 44.52
C LEU A 445 -24.75 -12.73 44.02
N VAL A 446 -25.06 -11.79 44.94
CA VAL A 446 -25.43 -10.41 44.56
C VAL A 446 -24.29 -9.73 43.81
N ARG A 447 -23.03 -9.96 44.20
CA ARG A 447 -21.87 -9.41 43.45
C ARG A 447 -21.76 -10.03 42.08
N SER A 448 -21.88 -11.34 41.94
CA SER A 448 -21.82 -12.05 40.68
C SER A 448 -22.95 -11.63 39.74
N ASP A 449 -24.19 -11.44 40.23
CA ASP A 449 -25.31 -10.94 39.44
C ASP A 449 -25.05 -9.53 38.91
N ASN A 450 -24.57 -8.61 39.79
CA ASN A 450 -24.26 -7.24 39.36
C ASN A 450 -23.12 -7.19 38.35
N GLU A 451 -22.09 -8.03 38.54
CA GLU A 451 -20.96 -8.09 37.59
C GLU A 451 -21.38 -8.69 36.25
N ALA A 452 -22.16 -9.76 36.25
CA ALA A 452 -22.70 -10.36 35.01
C ALA A 452 -23.51 -9.35 34.19
N VAL A 453 -24.33 -8.52 34.87
CA VAL A 453 -25.11 -7.45 34.16
C VAL A 453 -24.17 -6.42 33.53
N ARG A 454 -23.17 -5.94 34.27
CA ARG A 454 -22.21 -4.94 33.75
C ARG A 454 -21.40 -5.46 32.57
N LEU A 455 -20.92 -6.72 32.68
CA LEU A 455 -20.19 -7.38 31.60
C LEU A 455 -21.06 -7.57 30.36
N ALA A 456 -22.32 -8.01 30.55
CA ALA A 456 -23.29 -8.19 29.47
C ALA A 456 -23.63 -6.85 28.78
N GLU A 457 -23.83 -5.77 29.55
CA GLU A 457 -24.07 -4.43 29.00
C GLU A 457 -22.87 -3.93 28.18
N THR A 458 -21.64 -4.09 28.71
CA THR A 458 -20.42 -3.68 28.01
C THR A 458 -20.22 -4.51 26.75
N ARG A 459 -20.44 -5.84 26.81
CA ARG A 459 -20.40 -6.73 25.65
C ARG A 459 -21.38 -6.29 24.58
N ALA A 460 -22.65 -6.04 24.96
CA ALA A 460 -23.67 -5.61 24.03
C ALA A 460 -23.39 -4.22 23.41
N ALA A 461 -22.80 -3.30 24.17
CA ALA A 461 -22.38 -1.99 23.66
C ALA A 461 -21.23 -2.12 22.65
N LEU A 462 -20.23 -2.95 22.97
CA LEU A 462 -19.10 -3.21 22.08
C LEU A 462 -19.53 -3.93 20.80
N ASP A 463 -20.46 -4.88 20.90
CA ASP A 463 -21.02 -5.61 19.76
C ASP A 463 -21.76 -4.67 18.81
N ARG A 464 -22.63 -3.79 19.33
CA ARG A 464 -23.29 -2.74 18.54
C ARG A 464 -22.30 -1.79 17.88
N LEU A 465 -21.24 -1.39 18.60
CA LEU A 465 -20.19 -0.55 18.05
C LEU A 465 -19.50 -1.23 16.86
N LEU A 466 -19.12 -2.50 17.01
CA LEU A 466 -18.49 -3.29 15.95
C LEU A 466 -19.44 -3.55 14.78
N GLU A 467 -20.71 -3.81 15.00
CA GLU A 467 -21.70 -3.98 13.92
C GLU A 467 -21.88 -2.69 13.11
N ARG A 468 -21.92 -1.52 13.78
CA ARG A 468 -21.96 -0.22 13.12
C ARG A 468 -20.75 -0.03 12.23
N GLU A 469 -19.55 -0.28 12.77
CA GLU A 469 -18.30 -0.14 12.04
C GLU A 469 -18.13 -1.21 10.95
N GLU A 470 -18.69 -2.40 11.14
CA GLU A 470 -18.69 -3.45 10.11
C GLU A 470 -19.51 -3.06 8.89
N ARG A 471 -20.65 -2.43 9.08
CA ARG A 471 -21.44 -1.89 7.97
C ARG A 471 -20.65 -0.83 7.20
N THR A 472 -20.07 0.14 7.93
CA THR A 472 -19.20 1.18 7.35
C THR A 472 -18.04 0.57 6.55
N PHE A 473 -17.38 -0.42 7.13
CA PHE A 473 -16.24 -1.09 6.51
C PHE A 473 -16.64 -1.88 5.25
N ARG A 474 -17.75 -2.60 5.26
CA ARG A 474 -18.24 -3.35 4.09
C ARG A 474 -18.55 -2.44 2.91
N LEU A 475 -19.18 -1.30 3.16
CA LEU A 475 -19.47 -0.32 2.12
C LEU A 475 -18.19 0.29 1.55
N LEU A 476 -17.24 0.60 2.41
CA LEU A 476 -15.94 1.14 2.01
C LEU A 476 -15.11 0.13 1.20
N ASP A 477 -15.04 -1.12 1.64
CA ASP A 477 -14.38 -2.19 0.91
C ASP A 477 -15.05 -2.46 -0.44
N ALA A 478 -16.38 -2.40 -0.49
CA ALA A 478 -17.12 -2.57 -1.73
C ALA A 478 -16.87 -1.42 -2.71
N ASP A 479 -16.78 -0.16 -2.25
CA ASP A 479 -16.38 0.97 -3.07
C ASP A 479 -15.00 0.75 -3.70
N LEU A 480 -14.02 0.41 -2.86
CA LEU A 480 -12.64 0.19 -3.31
C LEU A 480 -12.53 -1.00 -4.27
N GLU A 481 -13.26 -2.08 -4.00
CA GLU A 481 -13.28 -3.26 -4.87
C GLU A 481 -13.97 -2.96 -6.21
N CYS A 482 -15.07 -2.20 -6.21
CA CYS A 482 -15.73 -1.78 -7.44
C CYS A 482 -14.88 -0.82 -8.26
N LEU A 483 -14.16 0.10 -7.64
CA LEU A 483 -13.20 0.96 -8.33
C LEU A 483 -12.10 0.15 -9.02
N ARG A 484 -11.59 -0.90 -8.38
CA ARG A 484 -10.61 -1.81 -8.98
C ARG A 484 -11.18 -2.54 -10.20
N ARG A 485 -12.38 -3.08 -10.06
CA ARG A 485 -13.05 -3.83 -11.14
C ARG A 485 -13.41 -2.94 -12.32
N LEU A 486 -13.72 -1.69 -12.06
CA LEU A 486 -14.09 -0.72 -13.08
C LEU A 486 -12.98 -0.49 -14.12
N GLU A 487 -11.72 -0.46 -13.67
CA GLU A 487 -10.58 -0.31 -14.60
C GLU A 487 -10.47 -1.50 -15.55
N VAL A 488 -10.69 -2.72 -15.06
CA VAL A 488 -10.68 -3.93 -15.89
C VAL A 488 -11.82 -3.91 -16.92
N LEU A 489 -13.01 -3.42 -16.52
CA LEU A 489 -14.16 -3.30 -17.41
C LEU A 489 -13.97 -2.26 -18.52
N VAL A 490 -13.26 -1.16 -18.21
CA VAL A 490 -12.89 -0.14 -19.19
C VAL A 490 -11.87 -0.70 -20.19
N GLU A 491 -10.82 -1.39 -19.70
CA GLU A 491 -9.82 -2.04 -20.55
C GLU A 491 -10.42 -3.12 -21.47
N ALA A 492 -11.48 -3.81 -21.01
CA ALA A 492 -12.21 -4.82 -21.78
C ALA A 492 -13.29 -4.24 -22.71
N ASP A 493 -13.47 -2.91 -22.77
CA ASP A 493 -14.53 -2.21 -23.51
C ASP A 493 -15.96 -2.66 -23.13
N GLU A 494 -16.14 -3.18 -21.90
CA GLU A 494 -17.45 -3.56 -21.37
C GLU A 494 -18.24 -2.37 -20.82
N ILE A 495 -17.57 -1.26 -20.51
CA ILE A 495 -18.13 -0.01 -20.02
C ILE A 495 -17.42 1.19 -20.68
N GLY A 496 -18.23 2.17 -21.11
CA GLY A 496 -17.68 3.40 -21.71
C GLY A 496 -17.08 4.35 -20.68
N GLU A 497 -16.08 5.16 -21.10
CA GLU A 497 -15.37 6.06 -20.19
C GLU A 497 -16.28 7.07 -19.46
N ALA A 498 -17.38 7.50 -20.08
CA ALA A 498 -18.35 8.39 -19.44
C ALA A 498 -19.09 7.72 -18.27
N GLU A 499 -19.52 6.47 -18.44
CA GLU A 499 -20.16 5.65 -17.41
C GLU A 499 -19.13 5.32 -16.30
N ALA A 500 -17.91 4.97 -16.68
CA ALA A 500 -16.82 4.70 -15.75
C ALA A 500 -16.48 5.93 -14.90
N ALA A 501 -16.40 7.11 -15.49
CA ALA A 501 -16.17 8.36 -14.77
C ALA A 501 -17.30 8.70 -13.79
N GLU A 502 -18.53 8.36 -14.11
CA GLU A 502 -19.67 8.50 -13.19
C GLU A 502 -19.54 7.56 -12.00
N LEU A 503 -19.24 6.27 -12.23
CA LEU A 503 -19.06 5.28 -11.18
C LEU A 503 -17.85 5.58 -10.29
N ARG A 504 -16.74 6.04 -10.87
CA ARG A 504 -15.59 6.49 -10.07
C ARG A 504 -15.99 7.57 -9.07
N ARG A 505 -16.76 8.57 -9.50
CA ARG A 505 -17.27 9.61 -8.57
C ARG A 505 -18.23 9.03 -7.54
N LEU A 506 -19.18 8.21 -7.97
CA LEU A 506 -20.17 7.59 -7.07
C LEU A 506 -19.49 6.77 -5.97
N PHE A 507 -18.40 6.06 -6.29
CA PHE A 507 -17.60 5.29 -5.33
C PHE A 507 -16.55 6.11 -4.58
N GLY A 508 -16.56 7.44 -4.72
CA GLY A 508 -15.80 8.36 -3.88
C GLY A 508 -14.46 8.84 -4.44
N GLN A 509 -14.08 8.48 -5.68
CA GLN A 509 -12.83 8.93 -6.27
C GLN A 509 -12.80 10.45 -6.59
N GLY A 510 -13.94 11.10 -6.73
CA GLY A 510 -14.03 12.54 -7.02
C GLY A 510 -14.19 13.42 -5.78
N GLY A 511 -14.27 12.83 -4.60
CA GLY A 511 -14.48 13.51 -3.34
C GLY A 511 -15.49 12.80 -2.42
N PRO A 512 -15.50 13.18 -1.13
CA PRO A 512 -16.23 12.43 -0.11
C PRO A 512 -17.72 12.77 0.02
N SER A 513 -18.14 13.98 -0.39
CA SER A 513 -19.50 14.45 -0.18
C SER A 513 -20.50 13.86 -1.18
N ILE A 514 -21.78 13.83 -0.83
CA ILE A 514 -22.87 13.44 -1.74
C ILE A 514 -22.89 14.33 -2.99
N ALA A 515 -22.66 15.63 -2.82
CA ALA A 515 -22.61 16.57 -3.93
C ALA A 515 -21.50 16.22 -4.94
N GLU A 516 -20.30 15.91 -4.47
CA GLU A 516 -19.18 15.48 -5.32
C GLU A 516 -19.46 14.14 -6.00
N ARG A 517 -20.01 13.17 -5.27
CA ARG A 517 -20.38 11.86 -5.83
C ARG A 517 -21.44 11.98 -6.93
N LEU A 518 -22.39 12.88 -6.78
CA LEU A 518 -23.43 13.15 -7.76
C LEU A 518 -23.09 14.29 -8.73
N ARG A 519 -21.87 14.85 -8.67
CA ARG A 519 -21.47 16.01 -9.48
C ARG A 519 -22.46 17.18 -9.37
N LEU A 520 -22.84 17.50 -8.15
CA LEU A 520 -23.71 18.61 -7.79
C LEU A 520 -22.89 19.73 -7.14
N THR A 521 -23.46 20.90 -7.02
CA THR A 521 -22.89 21.98 -6.20
C THR A 521 -23.23 21.77 -4.73
N LEU A 522 -22.42 22.32 -3.83
CA LEU A 522 -22.64 22.20 -2.37
C LEU A 522 -23.96 22.87 -1.93
N ASP A 523 -24.47 23.81 -2.71
CA ASP A 523 -25.71 24.54 -2.44
C ASP A 523 -26.95 23.86 -3.04
N THR A 524 -26.82 22.66 -3.60
CA THR A 524 -27.95 21.92 -4.20
C THR A 524 -28.93 21.51 -3.11
N SER A 525 -30.23 21.74 -3.36
CA SER A 525 -31.28 21.37 -2.40
C SER A 525 -31.36 19.87 -2.16
N ALA A 526 -31.90 19.44 -1.01
CA ALA A 526 -32.15 18.03 -0.72
C ALA A 526 -33.08 17.40 -1.77
N GLU A 527 -34.10 18.12 -2.21
CA GLU A 527 -35.08 17.67 -3.22
C GLU A 527 -34.41 17.43 -4.59
N ASP A 528 -33.55 18.36 -5.05
CA ASP A 528 -32.78 18.19 -6.29
C ASP A 528 -31.76 17.08 -6.18
N THR A 529 -31.13 16.92 -5.01
CA THR A 529 -30.21 15.81 -4.75
C THR A 529 -30.92 14.47 -4.83
N ALA A 530 -32.09 14.32 -4.20
CA ALA A 530 -32.92 13.12 -4.27
C ALA A 530 -33.36 12.82 -5.71
N ARG A 531 -33.80 13.83 -6.45
CA ARG A 531 -34.22 13.67 -7.86
C ARG A 531 -33.05 13.14 -8.72
N VAL A 532 -31.85 13.72 -8.60
CA VAL A 532 -30.68 13.26 -9.38
C VAL A 532 -30.25 11.87 -8.96
N ALA A 533 -30.29 11.55 -7.66
CA ALA A 533 -29.97 10.21 -7.17
C ALA A 533 -30.98 9.16 -7.70
N ALA A 534 -32.28 9.48 -7.69
CA ALA A 534 -33.33 8.59 -8.21
C ALA A 534 -33.21 8.35 -9.72
N GLU A 535 -32.90 9.40 -10.51
CA GLU A 535 -32.66 9.26 -11.96
C GLU A 535 -31.51 8.30 -12.24
N ARG A 536 -30.37 8.45 -11.53
CA ARG A 536 -29.20 7.58 -11.67
C ARG A 536 -29.47 6.17 -11.17
N HIS A 537 -30.18 6.04 -10.05
CA HIS A 537 -30.60 4.75 -9.52
C HIS A 537 -31.37 3.97 -10.59
N GLY A 538 -32.41 4.59 -11.23
CA GLY A 538 -33.15 3.98 -12.30
C GLY A 538 -32.28 3.54 -13.50
N ALA A 539 -31.32 4.37 -13.89
CA ALA A 539 -30.40 4.08 -14.98
C ALA A 539 -29.49 2.88 -14.66
N TRP A 540 -28.87 2.85 -13.48
CA TRP A 540 -27.98 1.75 -13.05
C TRP A 540 -28.74 0.46 -12.73
N ALA A 541 -29.96 0.55 -12.19
CA ALA A 541 -30.83 -0.59 -12.01
C ALA A 541 -31.19 -1.25 -13.36
N ALA A 542 -31.53 -0.45 -14.38
CA ALA A 542 -31.78 -0.94 -15.73
C ALA A 542 -30.51 -1.55 -16.38
N ARG A 543 -29.33 -0.94 -16.15
CA ARG A 543 -28.03 -1.44 -16.64
C ARG A 543 -27.69 -2.79 -15.99
N ARG A 544 -27.91 -2.94 -14.68
CA ARG A 544 -27.73 -4.19 -13.93
C ARG A 544 -28.45 -5.38 -14.57
N PHE A 545 -29.73 -5.20 -14.98
CA PHE A 545 -30.51 -6.27 -15.61
C PHE A 545 -29.95 -6.72 -16.97
N ARG A 546 -29.25 -5.84 -17.68
CA ARG A 546 -28.65 -6.12 -18.99
C ARG A 546 -27.21 -6.59 -18.92
N SER A 547 -26.60 -6.56 -17.74
CA SER A 547 -25.19 -6.87 -17.52
C SER A 547 -25.02 -8.25 -16.89
N GLY A 548 -23.88 -8.88 -17.17
CA GLY A 548 -23.44 -10.13 -16.57
C GLY A 548 -22.09 -9.97 -15.86
N GLY A 549 -21.62 -11.05 -15.23
CA GLY A 549 -20.28 -11.13 -14.67
C GLY A 549 -19.92 -10.00 -13.71
N VAL A 550 -18.73 -9.44 -13.91
CA VAL A 550 -18.17 -8.36 -13.07
C VAL A 550 -18.95 -7.06 -13.18
N LEU A 551 -19.39 -6.70 -14.38
CA LEU A 551 -20.16 -5.47 -14.61
C LEU A 551 -21.47 -5.47 -13.83
N ARG A 552 -22.14 -6.62 -13.71
CA ARG A 552 -23.35 -6.75 -12.91
C ARG A 552 -23.10 -6.42 -11.43
N ILE A 553 -22.01 -6.92 -10.86
CA ILE A 553 -21.63 -6.66 -9.45
C ILE A 553 -21.37 -5.16 -9.23
N VAL A 554 -20.68 -4.51 -10.16
CA VAL A 554 -20.43 -3.06 -10.09
C VAL A 554 -21.75 -2.26 -10.18
N CYS A 555 -22.67 -2.66 -11.07
CA CYS A 555 -23.98 -2.03 -11.17
C CYS A 555 -24.84 -2.26 -9.90
N GLU A 556 -24.80 -3.46 -9.29
CA GLU A 556 -25.48 -3.76 -8.03
C GLU A 556 -24.98 -2.83 -6.91
N HIS A 557 -23.68 -2.70 -6.76
CA HIS A 557 -23.11 -1.79 -5.76
C HIS A 557 -23.43 -0.30 -6.05
N ALA A 558 -23.51 0.10 -7.32
CA ALA A 558 -23.95 1.45 -7.68
C ALA A 558 -25.38 1.73 -7.25
N VAL A 559 -26.28 0.76 -7.43
CA VAL A 559 -27.67 0.85 -6.97
C VAL A 559 -27.72 0.94 -5.44
N ASP A 560 -27.00 0.06 -4.72
CA ASP A 560 -26.95 0.09 -3.25
C ASP A 560 -26.43 1.42 -2.70
N ARG A 561 -25.46 2.04 -3.40
CA ARG A 561 -24.94 3.36 -3.02
C ARG A 561 -25.95 4.48 -3.25
N LEU A 562 -26.70 4.42 -4.33
CA LEU A 562 -27.74 5.41 -4.64
C LEU A 562 -28.94 5.27 -3.71
N ASP A 563 -29.33 4.05 -3.35
CA ASP A 563 -30.33 3.79 -2.31
C ASP A 563 -29.90 4.42 -0.97
N ALA A 564 -28.67 4.18 -0.57
CA ALA A 564 -28.12 4.76 0.66
C ALA A 564 -28.07 6.31 0.62
N ILE A 565 -27.88 6.94 -0.55
CA ILE A 565 -27.98 8.40 -0.72
C ILE A 565 -29.43 8.87 -0.58
N LEU A 566 -30.37 8.17 -1.19
CA LEU A 566 -31.79 8.50 -1.13
C LEU A 566 -32.33 8.42 0.30
N ASP A 567 -32.08 7.31 1.00
CA ASP A 567 -32.49 7.12 2.40
C ASP A 567 -32.05 8.27 3.30
N ARG A 568 -30.82 8.75 3.07
CA ARG A 568 -30.27 9.85 3.85
C ARG A 568 -30.89 11.22 3.51
N VAL A 569 -31.07 11.50 2.22
CA VAL A 569 -31.64 12.77 1.77
C VAL A 569 -33.11 12.88 2.18
N GLU A 570 -33.82 11.76 2.21
CA GLU A 570 -35.25 11.66 2.64
C GLU A 570 -35.41 11.60 4.17
N GLY A 571 -34.31 11.53 4.93
CA GLY A 571 -34.34 11.55 6.41
C GLY A 571 -34.86 10.26 7.05
N VAL A 572 -34.83 9.12 6.33
CA VAL A 572 -35.27 7.81 6.83
C VAL A 572 -34.32 7.25 7.91
N ASP A 573 -33.11 7.80 8.03
CA ASP A 573 -32.05 7.42 8.98
C ASP A 573 -31.84 8.46 10.11
N ALA A 574 -32.91 8.97 10.72
CA ALA A 574 -32.83 9.83 11.89
C ALA A 574 -32.86 9.05 13.22
#